data_a3711d53e6a463340a88d5a9d1f06432
#
_entry.id   a3711d53e6a463340a88d5a9d1f06432
#
_cell.length_a   1.000
_cell.length_b   1.000
_cell.length_c   1.000
_cell.angle_alpha   90.00
_cell.angle_beta   90.00
_cell.angle_gamma   90.00
#
_symmetry.space_group_name_H-M   'P 1'
#
loop_
_entity.id
_entity.type
_entity.pdbx_description
1 polymer ?
#
loop_
_entity_poly.entity_id
_entity_poly.type
_entity_poly.pdbx_seq_one_letter_code
_entity_poly.pdbx_strand_id
1 'polypeptide(L)' 'MALYLADGIEEGRLDYHAVFSISRYLPLKETVDAMLVADGFQNLIVPIP' A
#
# COMPACT_ATOMS: atom_id res chain seq x y z
N MET A 1 -5.07 -7.40 -7.72
CA MET A 1 -3.69 -7.06 -7.27
C MET A 1 -3.69 -5.99 -6.20
N ALA A 2 -4.39 -4.87 -6.40
CA ALA A 2 -4.40 -3.80 -5.39
C ALA A 2 -4.98 -4.28 -4.06
N LEU A 3 -6.05 -5.06 -4.08
CA LEU A 3 -6.65 -5.59 -2.86
C LEU A 3 -5.66 -6.50 -2.11
N TYR A 4 -4.94 -7.34 -2.86
CA TYR A 4 -3.94 -8.21 -2.26
C TYR A 4 -2.85 -7.40 -1.55
N LEU A 5 -2.37 -6.34 -2.21
CA LEU A 5 -1.33 -5.49 -1.63
C LEU A 5 -1.85 -4.76 -0.38
N ALA A 6 -3.06 -4.20 -0.47
CA ALA A 6 -3.64 -3.49 0.67
C ALA A 6 -3.83 -4.42 1.86
N ASP A 7 -4.39 -5.61 1.64
CA ASP A 7 -4.58 -6.59 2.71
C ASP A 7 -3.25 -6.99 3.33
N GLY A 8 -2.24 -7.24 2.51
CA GLY A 8 -0.92 -7.63 3.01
C GLY A 8 -0.28 -6.56 3.87
N ILE A 9 -0.42 -5.29 3.45
CA ILE A 9 0.11 -4.16 4.21
C ILE A 9 -0.64 -4.01 5.54
N GLU A 10 -1.97 -4.12 5.50
CA GLU A 10 -2.78 -3.97 6.71
C GLU A 10 -2.50 -5.08 7.72
N GLU A 11 -2.24 -6.29 7.23
CA GLU A 11 -1.97 -7.44 8.08
C GLU A 11 -0.51 -7.54 8.54
N GLY A 12 0.35 -6.69 8.03
CA GLY A 12 1.76 -6.71 8.39
C GLY A 12 2.59 -7.72 7.63
N ARG A 13 2.03 -8.39 6.62
CA ARG A 13 2.77 -9.34 5.79
C ARG A 13 3.64 -8.65 4.76
N LEU A 14 3.22 -7.45 4.34
CA LEU A 14 3.93 -6.67 3.34
C LEU A 14 4.28 -5.31 3.94
N ASP A 15 5.46 -4.80 3.59
CA ASP A 15 5.90 -3.49 4.00
C ASP A 15 5.55 -2.48 2.91
N TYR A 16 4.82 -1.43 3.26
CA TYR A 16 4.34 -0.43 2.32
C TYR A 16 5.48 0.16 1.48
N HIS A 17 6.56 0.59 2.16
CA HIS A 17 7.69 1.21 1.47
C HIS A 17 8.35 0.22 0.51
N ALA A 18 8.53 -1.02 0.94
CA ALA A 18 9.16 -2.04 0.12
C ALA A 18 8.33 -2.34 -1.12
N VAL A 19 7.01 -2.45 -0.96
CA VAL A 19 6.10 -2.73 -2.07
C VAL A 19 6.20 -1.64 -3.14
N PHE A 20 6.11 -0.38 -2.72
CA PHE A 20 6.08 0.73 -3.67
C PHE A 20 7.48 1.23 -4.08
N SER A 21 8.52 0.58 -3.58
CA SER A 21 9.86 0.73 -4.14
C SER A 21 10.03 -0.12 -5.41
N ILE A 22 9.11 -1.03 -5.67
CA ILE A 22 9.09 -1.84 -6.88
C ILE A 22 8.28 -1.08 -7.92
N SER A 23 8.93 -0.64 -9.00
CA SER A 23 8.26 0.21 -10.00
C SER A 23 7.04 -0.46 -10.62
N ARG A 24 7.00 -1.79 -10.67
CA ARG A 24 5.84 -2.54 -11.17
C ARG A 24 4.57 -2.19 -10.41
N TYR A 25 4.67 -1.92 -9.11
CA TYR A 25 3.51 -1.69 -8.26
C TYR A 25 3.18 -0.21 -8.09
N LEU A 26 4.04 0.70 -8.53
CA LEU A 26 3.77 2.14 -8.39
C LEU A 26 2.43 2.57 -8.98
N PRO A 27 2.00 2.05 -10.16
CA PRO A 27 0.69 2.45 -10.70
C PRO A 27 -0.49 2.09 -9.81
N LEU A 28 -0.30 1.16 -8.86
CA LEU A 28 -1.36 0.73 -7.94
C LEU A 28 -1.38 1.53 -6.64
N LYS A 29 -0.38 2.38 -6.43
CA LYS A 29 -0.23 3.10 -5.15
C LYS A 29 -1.47 3.91 -4.80
N GLU A 30 -2.00 4.66 -5.76
CA GLU A 30 -3.17 5.52 -5.50
C GLU A 30 -4.37 4.67 -5.07
N THR A 31 -4.62 3.56 -5.74
CA THR A 31 -5.72 2.67 -5.40
C THR A 31 -5.51 2.03 -4.03
N VAL A 32 -4.30 1.56 -3.76
CA VAL A 32 -3.98 0.95 -2.47
C VAL A 32 -4.10 1.99 -1.36
N ASP A 33 -3.61 3.21 -1.58
CA ASP A 33 -3.72 4.27 -0.59
C ASP A 33 -5.18 4.56 -0.25
N ALA A 34 -6.05 4.59 -1.25
CA ALA A 34 -7.48 4.82 -1.02
C ALA A 34 -8.09 3.70 -0.17
N MET A 35 -7.68 2.45 -0.40
CA MET A 35 -8.14 1.33 0.39
C MET A 35 -7.68 1.43 1.83
N LEU A 36 -6.41 1.82 2.04
CA LEU A 36 -5.87 1.96 3.39
C LEU A 36 -6.60 3.06 4.16
N VAL A 37 -6.87 4.19 3.52
CA VAL A 37 -7.60 5.28 4.15
C VAL A 37 -9.02 4.83 4.52
N ALA A 38 -9.70 4.13 3.61
CA ALA A 38 -11.06 3.66 3.84
C ALA A 38 -11.13 2.68 5.01
N ASP A 39 -10.07 1.90 5.22
CA ASP A 39 -10.03 0.89 6.28
C ASP A 39 -9.43 1.43 7.59
N GLY A 40 -9.06 2.72 7.64
CA GLY A 40 -8.51 3.31 8.84
C GLY A 40 -7.02 3.10 9.04
N PHE A 41 -6.30 2.74 7.99
CA PHE A 41 -4.86 2.47 8.03
C PHE A 41 -4.03 3.56 7.36
N GLN A 42 -4.56 4.78 7.27
CA GLN A 42 -3.85 5.87 6.59
C GLN A 42 -2.48 6.15 7.20
N ASN A 43 -2.28 5.80 8.46
CA ASN A 43 -0.98 5.99 9.12
C ASN A 43 0.12 5.09 8.56
N LEU A 44 -0.23 4.08 7.78
CA LEU A 44 0.75 3.20 7.14
C LEU A 44 1.29 3.80 5.84
N ILE A 45 0.63 4.82 5.31
CA ILE A 45 1.04 5.45 4.07
C ILE A 45 2.26 6.33 4.35
N VAL A 46 3.35 6.07 3.62
CA VAL A 46 4.59 6.83 3.77
C VAL A 46 5.01 7.39 2.42
N PRO A 47 5.74 8.52 2.39
CA PRO A 47 6.24 9.06 1.12
C PRO A 47 7.19 8.07 0.44
N ILE A 48 7.04 7.94 -0.88
CA ILE A 48 7.94 7.14 -1.70
C ILE A 48 8.80 8.11 -2.50
N PRO A 49 10.12 8.04 -2.37
CA PRO A 49 11.04 8.94 -3.09
C PRO A 49 10.97 8.77 -4.59
#